data_a0502aca445bb1654709c57cb2cba0ba
#
_entry.id   a0502aca445bb1654709c57cb2cba0ba
#
_cell.length_a   1.000
_cell.length_b   1.000
_cell.length_c   1.000
_cell.angle_alpha   90.00
_cell.angle_beta   90.00
_cell.angle_gamma   90.00
#
_symmetry.space_group_name_H-M   'P 1'
#
loop_
_entity.id
_entity.type
_entity.pdbx_description
1 polymer ?
#
loop_
_entity_poly.entity_id
_entity_poly.type
_entity_poly.pdbx_seq_one_letter_code
_entity_poly.pdbx_strand_id
1 'polypeptide(L)'
;MLYDIAIIGAGPAGMTAALYGMRAGLGVLLLEKAFPGGQMVSSNYVENYPGFVGISGAELAMNMKKQLTDITYKTVEILSVELSDDIKTIRSQKEEFQAKNIIIATGANPRKLGFSNEEQLTGRGVSYCATCDGAFYRGKTTTVIGGGNTALDDALYLANFCERVNLVHRRNEFRGDATTVEKVKANEKIHLYTECIPTEFVGEDAIKEICLQNTRTQETLVLPTDGVFIAIGYQPNVSFLPEGILKSETNEIITDKDLMTNLDGVYAIGDVRRKELRQIVTACSDGAEVISAIRRKANV
;
A
#
# COMPACT_ATOMS: atom_id res chain seq x y z
N MET A 1 1.94 -29.68 12.40
CA MET A 1 0.50 -29.31 12.55
C MET A 1 0.02 -28.79 11.21
N LEU A 2 -1.10 -29.29 10.71
CA LEU A 2 -1.70 -28.82 9.46
C LEU A 2 -2.78 -27.77 9.79
N TYR A 3 -2.65 -26.58 9.21
CA TYR A 3 -3.62 -25.49 9.37
C TYR A 3 -4.64 -25.51 8.22
N ASP A 4 -5.85 -25.03 8.47
CA ASP A 4 -6.82 -24.82 7.38
C ASP A 4 -6.42 -23.62 6.52
N ILE A 5 -5.86 -22.59 7.17
CA ILE A 5 -5.41 -21.35 6.53
C ILE A 5 -4.10 -20.88 7.14
N ALA A 6 -3.12 -20.57 6.30
CA ALA A 6 -1.95 -19.79 6.68
C ALA A 6 -1.99 -18.42 5.99
N ILE A 7 -1.84 -17.36 6.77
CA ILE A 7 -1.88 -15.97 6.33
C ILE A 7 -0.48 -15.39 6.47
N ILE A 8 0.07 -14.84 5.39
CA ILE A 8 1.39 -14.23 5.37
C ILE A 8 1.24 -12.70 5.32
N GLY A 9 1.55 -12.05 6.43
CA GLY A 9 1.42 -10.62 6.66
C GLY A 9 0.29 -10.27 7.63
N ALA A 10 0.62 -9.56 8.71
CA ALA A 10 -0.32 -9.08 9.72
C ALA A 10 -0.63 -7.58 9.57
N GLY A 11 -0.79 -7.11 8.32
CA GLY A 11 -1.44 -5.85 8.02
C GLY A 11 -2.96 -5.91 8.23
N PRO A 12 -3.71 -4.83 7.94
CA PRO A 12 -5.17 -4.79 8.12
C PRO A 12 -5.89 -5.94 7.40
N ALA A 13 -5.48 -6.26 6.17
CA ALA A 13 -6.05 -7.37 5.41
C ALA A 13 -5.83 -8.72 6.10
N GLY A 14 -4.59 -9.03 6.48
CA GLY A 14 -4.25 -10.31 7.12
C GLY A 14 -4.86 -10.47 8.50
N MET A 15 -4.88 -9.42 9.33
CA MET A 15 -5.53 -9.46 10.64
C MET A 15 -7.03 -9.64 10.52
N THR A 16 -7.67 -9.00 9.53
CA THR A 16 -9.11 -9.19 9.29
C THR A 16 -9.41 -10.61 8.80
N ALA A 17 -8.60 -11.14 7.87
CA ALA A 17 -8.73 -12.54 7.45
C ALA A 17 -8.57 -13.51 8.64
N ALA A 18 -7.58 -13.27 9.50
CA ALA A 18 -7.37 -14.09 10.70
C ALA A 18 -8.57 -14.03 11.66
N LEU A 19 -9.14 -12.84 11.88
CA LEU A 19 -10.33 -12.66 12.73
C LEU A 19 -11.54 -13.43 12.16
N TYR A 20 -11.80 -13.29 10.86
CA TYR A 20 -12.94 -13.98 10.24
C TYR A 20 -12.71 -15.48 10.17
N GLY A 21 -11.47 -15.96 9.89
CA GLY A 21 -11.12 -17.37 9.93
C GLY A 21 -11.31 -17.99 11.33
N MET A 22 -10.81 -17.32 12.36
CA MET A 22 -11.01 -17.69 13.77
C MET A 22 -12.50 -17.81 14.11
N ARG A 23 -13.29 -16.79 13.76
CA ARG A 23 -14.74 -16.78 14.00
C ARG A 23 -15.50 -17.86 13.21
N ALA A 24 -14.94 -18.31 12.12
CA ALA A 24 -15.46 -19.43 11.32
C ALA A 24 -15.03 -20.83 11.86
N GLY A 25 -14.29 -20.88 12.97
CA GLY A 25 -13.80 -22.14 13.55
C GLY A 25 -12.68 -22.81 12.77
N LEU A 26 -11.97 -22.07 11.91
CA LEU A 26 -10.86 -22.61 11.12
C LEU A 26 -9.56 -22.58 11.92
N GLY A 27 -8.70 -23.55 11.70
CA GLY A 27 -7.32 -23.56 12.21
C GLY A 27 -6.48 -22.52 11.47
N VAL A 28 -6.25 -21.35 12.11
CA VAL A 28 -5.56 -20.19 11.50
C VAL A 28 -4.13 -20.07 12.01
N LEU A 29 -3.19 -19.93 11.07
CA LEU A 29 -1.82 -19.51 11.30
C LEU A 29 -1.60 -18.12 10.69
N LEU A 30 -1.23 -17.13 11.51
CA LEU A 30 -0.87 -15.80 11.06
C LEU A 30 0.63 -15.56 11.23
N LEU A 31 1.32 -15.28 10.14
CA LEU A 31 2.76 -15.08 10.06
C LEU A 31 3.09 -13.62 9.76
N GLU A 32 3.97 -13.00 10.56
CA GLU A 32 4.39 -11.62 10.37
C GLU A 32 5.91 -11.52 10.61
N LYS A 33 6.62 -10.80 9.75
CA LYS A 33 8.08 -10.70 9.86
C LYS A 33 8.56 -9.78 10.99
N ALA A 34 7.73 -8.79 11.36
CA ALA A 34 8.10 -7.77 12.33
C ALA A 34 6.92 -7.41 13.26
N PHE A 35 6.52 -6.16 13.30
CA PHE A 35 5.39 -5.66 14.09
C PHE A 35 4.08 -5.78 13.31
N PRO A 36 2.97 -6.17 13.95
CA PRO A 36 1.66 -6.22 13.28
C PRO A 36 1.18 -4.82 12.91
N GLY A 37 0.46 -4.72 11.80
CA GLY A 37 -0.17 -3.50 11.34
C GLY A 37 0.27 -3.05 9.94
N GLY A 38 1.40 -3.56 9.43
CA GLY A 38 1.90 -3.18 8.11
C GLY A 38 2.11 -1.67 7.99
N GLN A 39 1.84 -1.10 6.82
CA GLN A 39 2.11 0.32 6.57
C GLN A 39 1.31 1.29 7.45
N MET A 40 0.12 0.92 7.94
CA MET A 40 -0.67 1.86 8.76
C MET A 40 0.04 2.27 10.05
N VAL A 41 0.99 1.47 10.56
CA VAL A 41 1.75 1.79 11.79
C VAL A 41 2.55 3.09 11.67
N SER A 42 2.99 3.44 10.46
CA SER A 42 3.73 4.68 10.20
C SER A 42 2.84 5.93 10.16
N SER A 43 1.51 5.77 10.12
CA SER A 43 0.58 6.89 10.12
C SER A 43 0.39 7.41 11.53
N ASN A 44 0.78 8.67 11.76
CA ASN A 44 0.59 9.32 13.06
C ASN A 44 -0.89 9.51 13.40
N TYR A 45 -1.74 9.68 12.37
CA TYR A 45 -3.16 9.95 12.54
C TYR A 45 -3.97 9.38 11.37
N VAL A 46 -4.98 8.60 11.67
CA VAL A 46 -5.91 7.97 10.73
C VAL A 46 -7.30 8.50 10.99
N GLU A 47 -7.87 9.25 10.05
CA GLU A 47 -9.21 9.87 10.14
C GLU A 47 -10.24 9.19 9.24
N ASN A 48 -9.80 8.40 8.28
CA ASN A 48 -10.64 7.82 7.23
C ASN A 48 -10.98 6.34 7.47
N TYR A 49 -10.79 5.83 8.69
CA TYR A 49 -11.23 4.49 9.06
C TYR A 49 -12.51 4.57 9.90
N PRO A 50 -13.65 4.04 9.41
CA PRO A 50 -14.93 4.10 10.11
C PRO A 50 -14.87 3.49 11.51
N GLY A 51 -15.48 4.17 12.49
CA GLY A 51 -15.50 3.76 13.88
C GLY A 51 -14.57 4.55 14.80
N PHE A 52 -13.70 5.39 14.21
CA PHE A 52 -12.82 6.31 14.94
C PHE A 52 -12.91 7.72 14.35
N VAL A 53 -13.00 8.73 15.21
CA VAL A 53 -12.90 10.16 14.78
C VAL A 53 -11.47 10.47 14.38
N GLY A 54 -10.50 9.81 15.01
CA GLY A 54 -9.08 9.86 14.73
C GLY A 54 -8.35 8.93 15.69
N ILE A 55 -7.36 8.21 15.17
CA ILE A 55 -6.56 7.24 15.93
C ILE A 55 -5.17 7.13 15.31
N SER A 56 -4.13 6.87 16.09
CA SER A 56 -2.84 6.54 15.50
C SER A 56 -2.89 5.17 14.80
N GLY A 57 -2.16 5.03 13.69
CA GLY A 57 -2.11 3.76 12.98
C GLY A 57 -1.55 2.62 13.83
N ALA A 58 -0.61 2.93 14.74
CA ALA A 58 -0.07 1.97 15.69
C ALA A 58 -1.13 1.49 16.70
N GLU A 59 -1.93 2.39 17.24
CA GLU A 59 -3.01 2.05 18.17
C GLU A 59 -4.12 1.26 17.47
N LEU A 60 -4.50 1.63 16.25
CA LEU A 60 -5.46 0.89 15.44
C LEU A 60 -4.95 -0.54 15.19
N ALA A 61 -3.67 -0.71 14.83
CA ALA A 61 -3.05 -2.02 14.65
C ALA A 61 -3.13 -2.89 15.91
N MET A 62 -2.82 -2.30 17.06
CA MET A 62 -2.89 -3.02 18.34
C MET A 62 -4.33 -3.39 18.72
N ASN A 63 -5.30 -2.53 18.42
CA ASN A 63 -6.72 -2.82 18.64
C ASN A 63 -7.21 -3.97 17.75
N MET A 64 -6.79 -4.00 16.47
CA MET A 64 -7.07 -5.13 15.58
C MET A 64 -6.42 -6.43 16.08
N LYS A 65 -5.15 -6.38 16.51
CA LYS A 65 -4.43 -7.55 17.04
C LYS A 65 -5.08 -8.12 18.30
N LYS A 66 -5.56 -7.29 19.21
CA LYS A 66 -6.24 -7.72 20.46
C LYS A 66 -7.48 -8.58 20.21
N GLN A 67 -8.11 -8.49 19.03
CA GLN A 67 -9.27 -9.29 18.67
C GLN A 67 -8.91 -10.75 18.30
N LEU A 68 -7.62 -11.02 18.04
CA LEU A 68 -7.12 -12.33 17.61
C LEU A 68 -6.74 -13.17 18.84
N THR A 69 -7.73 -13.81 19.46
CA THR A 69 -7.57 -14.50 20.76
C THR A 69 -7.27 -15.98 20.63
N ASP A 70 -7.74 -16.62 19.55
CA ASP A 70 -7.65 -18.08 19.36
C ASP A 70 -7.11 -18.41 17.96
N ILE A 71 -5.86 -17.99 17.71
CA ILE A 71 -5.10 -18.29 16.49
C ILE A 71 -3.65 -18.61 16.85
N THR A 72 -2.94 -19.31 15.96
CA THR A 72 -1.50 -19.38 16.05
C THR A 72 -0.88 -18.14 15.39
N TYR A 73 -0.20 -17.29 16.16
CA TYR A 73 0.55 -16.14 15.68
C TYR A 73 2.04 -16.38 15.84
N LYS A 74 2.81 -16.14 14.77
CA LYS A 74 4.28 -16.26 14.78
C LYS A 74 4.93 -15.02 14.18
N THR A 75 5.93 -14.49 14.87
CA THR A 75 6.80 -13.46 14.31
C THR A 75 7.98 -14.16 13.61
N VAL A 76 7.93 -14.21 12.28
CA VAL A 76 8.89 -14.94 11.46
C VAL A 76 8.90 -14.41 10.02
N GLU A 77 10.09 -14.31 9.44
CA GLU A 77 10.25 -13.95 8.03
C GLU A 77 10.13 -15.20 7.15
N ILE A 78 9.27 -15.12 6.15
CA ILE A 78 9.06 -16.20 5.18
C ILE A 78 10.02 -16.02 4.02
N LEU A 79 10.78 -17.07 3.73
CA LEU A 79 11.80 -17.10 2.69
C LEU A 79 11.29 -17.70 1.38
N SER A 80 10.42 -18.71 1.47
CA SER A 80 9.83 -19.35 0.30
C SER A 80 8.53 -20.06 0.63
N VAL A 81 7.74 -20.33 -0.40
CA VAL A 81 6.52 -21.12 -0.33
C VAL A 81 6.44 -22.12 -1.49
N GLU A 82 5.94 -23.32 -1.22
CA GLU A 82 5.56 -24.31 -2.22
C GLU A 82 4.05 -24.35 -2.32
N LEU A 83 3.52 -24.10 -3.52
CA LEU A 83 2.09 -23.80 -3.75
C LEU A 83 1.41 -24.79 -4.71
N SER A 84 2.13 -25.75 -5.25
CA SER A 84 1.65 -26.65 -6.30
C SER A 84 0.77 -27.79 -5.81
N ASP A 85 0.90 -28.20 -4.53
CA ASP A 85 0.23 -29.36 -3.98
C ASP A 85 -1.03 -28.98 -3.19
N ASP A 86 -1.86 -29.96 -2.85
CA ASP A 86 -3.06 -29.76 -2.02
C ASP A 86 -2.70 -29.18 -0.65
N ILE A 87 -1.54 -29.62 -0.10
CA ILE A 87 -0.97 -29.06 1.13
C ILE A 87 0.17 -28.13 0.75
N LYS A 88 -0.02 -26.85 1.06
CA LYS A 88 0.95 -25.79 0.82
C LYS A 88 2.01 -25.78 1.92
N THR A 89 3.27 -25.59 1.54
CA THR A 89 4.39 -25.54 2.48
C THR A 89 4.98 -24.13 2.51
N ILE A 90 5.22 -23.62 3.71
CA ILE A 90 5.76 -22.28 3.98
C ILE A 90 7.06 -22.45 4.76
N ARG A 91 8.16 -21.88 4.27
CA ARG A 91 9.47 -22.00 4.90
C ARG A 91 10.01 -20.67 5.38
N SER A 92 10.47 -20.68 6.61
CA SER A 92 11.31 -19.65 7.20
C SER A 92 12.74 -20.16 7.36
N GLN A 93 13.60 -19.37 7.97
CA GLN A 93 14.99 -19.81 8.26
C GLN A 93 15.06 -21.03 9.20
N LYS A 94 14.09 -21.18 10.10
CA LYS A 94 14.16 -22.16 11.20
C LYS A 94 12.94 -23.10 11.28
N GLU A 95 11.82 -22.73 10.69
CA GLU A 95 10.55 -23.45 10.85
C GLU A 95 9.91 -23.67 9.48
N GLU A 96 9.18 -24.77 9.38
CA GLU A 96 8.32 -25.10 8.25
C GLU A 96 6.88 -25.23 8.74
N PHE A 97 5.94 -24.69 7.96
CA PHE A 97 4.51 -24.72 8.26
C PHE A 97 3.74 -25.31 7.09
N GLN A 98 2.63 -25.96 7.38
CA GLN A 98 1.76 -26.56 6.38
C GLN A 98 0.33 -26.09 6.53
N ALA A 99 -0.32 -25.77 5.42
CA ALA A 99 -1.71 -25.34 5.37
C ALA A 99 -2.41 -25.86 4.10
N LYS A 100 -3.74 -26.02 4.19
CA LYS A 100 -4.58 -26.33 3.03
C LYS A 100 -4.71 -25.12 2.10
N ASN A 101 -4.81 -23.91 2.66
CA ASN A 101 -4.94 -22.67 1.93
C ASN A 101 -3.89 -21.67 2.40
N ILE A 102 -3.36 -20.87 1.47
CA ILE A 102 -2.48 -19.73 1.78
C ILE A 102 -3.16 -18.44 1.36
N ILE A 103 -3.09 -17.44 2.24
CA ILE A 103 -3.51 -16.08 1.98
C ILE A 103 -2.28 -15.17 2.01
N ILE A 104 -1.94 -14.58 0.87
CA ILE A 104 -0.84 -13.63 0.71
C ILE A 104 -1.38 -12.24 1.05
N ALA A 105 -0.95 -11.67 2.19
CA ALA A 105 -1.40 -10.38 2.72
C ALA A 105 -0.20 -9.45 3.01
N THR A 106 0.89 -9.61 2.27
CA THR A 106 2.19 -8.98 2.52
C THR A 106 2.26 -7.50 2.15
N GLY A 107 1.20 -6.98 1.51
CA GLY A 107 1.10 -5.58 1.12
C GLY A 107 2.12 -5.17 0.05
N ALA A 108 2.28 -3.85 -0.11
CA ALA A 108 3.23 -3.25 -1.03
C ALA A 108 3.90 -2.05 -0.36
N ASN A 109 5.14 -1.75 -0.69
CA ASN A 109 5.83 -0.57 -0.20
C ASN A 109 5.79 0.54 -1.26
N PRO A 110 5.64 1.82 -0.89
CA PRO A 110 5.81 2.91 -1.83
C PRO A 110 7.26 2.94 -2.33
N ARG A 111 7.43 3.29 -3.60
CA ARG A 111 8.75 3.53 -4.16
C ARG A 111 9.28 4.85 -3.62
N LYS A 112 10.51 4.84 -3.09
CA LYS A 112 11.21 6.02 -2.60
C LYS A 112 11.98 6.70 -3.73
N LEU A 113 12.20 8.00 -3.59
CA LEU A 113 13.12 8.76 -4.45
C LEU A 113 14.57 8.49 -4.09
N GLY A 114 14.84 8.15 -2.83
CA GLY A 114 16.16 7.79 -2.32
C GLY A 114 16.99 8.96 -1.79
N PHE A 115 16.33 10.08 -1.44
CA PHE A 115 17.04 11.21 -0.81
C PHE A 115 17.39 10.89 0.64
N SER A 116 18.53 11.42 1.10
CA SER A 116 19.07 11.13 2.42
C SER A 116 18.14 11.55 3.58
N ASN A 117 17.35 12.60 3.38
CA ASN A 117 16.40 13.12 4.36
C ASN A 117 14.93 12.70 4.09
N GLU A 118 14.66 11.90 3.07
CA GLU A 118 13.29 11.47 2.72
C GLU A 118 12.60 10.75 3.88
N GLU A 119 13.32 9.87 4.57
CA GLU A 119 12.77 9.12 5.71
C GLU A 119 12.50 10.02 6.92
N GLN A 120 13.41 10.96 7.21
CA GLN A 120 13.24 11.93 8.28
C GLN A 120 12.04 12.84 8.06
N LEU A 121 11.79 13.26 6.81
CA LEU A 121 10.70 14.15 6.43
C LEU A 121 9.38 13.40 6.18
N THR A 122 9.38 12.07 6.13
CA THR A 122 8.13 11.28 6.03
C THR A 122 7.26 11.51 7.27
N GLY A 123 6.00 11.93 7.04
CA GLY A 123 5.08 12.38 8.09
C GLY A 123 5.37 13.80 8.61
N ARG A 124 6.38 14.49 8.04
CA ARG A 124 6.75 15.88 8.35
C ARG A 124 6.78 16.73 7.07
N GLY A 125 5.82 16.50 6.20
CA GLY A 125 5.68 17.16 4.91
C GLY A 125 5.95 16.27 3.71
N VAL A 126 6.58 15.11 3.84
CA VAL A 126 6.68 14.10 2.80
C VAL A 126 5.67 12.98 3.08
N SER A 127 4.86 12.64 2.08
CA SER A 127 3.83 11.59 2.15
C SER A 127 3.81 10.75 0.87
N TYR A 128 3.26 9.54 0.98
CA TYR A 128 3.02 8.62 -0.14
C TYR A 128 1.52 8.37 -0.39
N CYS A 129 0.64 9.11 0.31
CA CYS A 129 -0.81 8.92 0.24
C CYS A 129 -1.55 10.25 0.34
N ALA A 130 -1.99 10.81 -0.79
CA ALA A 130 -2.74 12.06 -0.80
C ALA A 130 -4.10 11.93 -0.12
N THR A 131 -4.79 10.81 -0.28
CA THR A 131 -6.08 10.55 0.38
C THR A 131 -5.98 10.36 1.89
N CYS A 132 -4.79 10.02 2.42
CA CYS A 132 -4.53 9.89 3.85
C CYS A 132 -4.22 11.24 4.48
N ASP A 133 -3.26 11.97 3.90
CA ASP A 133 -2.61 13.11 4.53
C ASP A 133 -2.99 14.46 3.89
N GLY A 134 -3.64 14.45 2.73
CA GLY A 134 -3.92 15.65 1.95
C GLY A 134 -4.74 16.68 2.70
N ALA A 135 -5.67 16.27 3.57
CA ALA A 135 -6.51 17.17 4.35
C ALA A 135 -5.72 18.14 5.26
N PHE A 136 -4.52 17.75 5.72
CA PHE A 136 -3.62 18.60 6.54
C PHE A 136 -3.04 19.79 5.78
N TYR A 137 -3.15 19.77 4.46
CA TYR A 137 -2.62 20.81 3.56
C TYR A 137 -3.69 21.74 2.98
N ARG A 138 -4.85 21.82 3.62
CA ARG A 138 -5.91 22.75 3.22
C ARG A 138 -5.41 24.20 3.21
N GLY A 139 -5.59 24.90 2.08
CA GLY A 139 -5.14 26.28 1.87
C GLY A 139 -3.62 26.45 1.74
N LYS A 140 -2.88 25.37 1.57
CA LYS A 140 -1.40 25.35 1.43
C LYS A 140 -0.97 24.98 0.02
N THR A 141 0.31 25.12 -0.25
CA THR A 141 0.96 24.69 -1.50
C THR A 141 1.49 23.28 -1.34
N THR A 142 1.12 22.39 -2.26
CA THR A 142 1.60 21.00 -2.28
C THR A 142 2.28 20.65 -3.59
N THR A 143 3.16 19.65 -3.56
CA THR A 143 3.85 19.13 -4.75
C THR A 143 3.57 17.62 -4.88
N VAL A 144 3.07 17.20 -6.02
CA VAL A 144 2.89 15.78 -6.37
C VAL A 144 3.99 15.37 -7.34
N ILE A 145 4.65 14.25 -7.05
CA ILE A 145 5.72 13.71 -7.90
C ILE A 145 5.23 12.42 -8.54
N GLY A 146 5.05 12.44 -9.87
CA GLY A 146 4.60 11.27 -10.63
C GLY A 146 4.01 11.65 -11.97
N GLY A 147 3.48 10.67 -12.71
CA GLY A 147 2.88 10.92 -14.03
C GLY A 147 2.01 9.77 -14.54
N GLY A 148 1.63 8.84 -13.68
CA GLY A 148 0.60 7.84 -13.90
C GLY A 148 -0.74 8.25 -13.29
N ASN A 149 -1.77 7.41 -13.41
CA ASN A 149 -3.12 7.69 -12.91
C ASN A 149 -3.10 8.13 -11.44
N THR A 150 -2.41 7.43 -10.55
CA THR A 150 -2.30 7.81 -9.13
C THR A 150 -1.85 9.26 -8.94
N ALA A 151 -0.80 9.71 -9.64
CA ALA A 151 -0.30 11.07 -9.49
C ALA A 151 -1.28 12.13 -10.00
N LEU A 152 -1.99 11.82 -11.10
CA LEU A 152 -3.01 12.70 -11.66
C LEU A 152 -4.23 12.80 -10.74
N ASP A 153 -4.70 11.67 -10.22
CA ASP A 153 -5.82 11.61 -9.28
C ASP A 153 -5.47 12.31 -7.95
N ASP A 154 -4.27 12.09 -7.44
CA ASP A 154 -3.76 12.77 -6.25
C ASP A 154 -3.70 14.30 -6.45
N ALA A 155 -3.23 14.77 -7.62
CA ALA A 155 -3.17 16.20 -7.92
C ALA A 155 -4.58 16.81 -7.99
N LEU A 156 -5.54 16.15 -8.65
CA LEU A 156 -6.94 16.58 -8.70
C LEU A 156 -7.59 16.55 -7.31
N TYR A 157 -7.33 15.53 -6.51
CA TYR A 157 -7.84 15.42 -5.15
C TYR A 157 -7.35 16.58 -4.28
N LEU A 158 -6.04 16.85 -4.28
CA LEU A 158 -5.44 17.94 -3.52
C LEU A 158 -5.92 19.32 -3.99
N ALA A 159 -6.16 19.52 -5.29
CA ALA A 159 -6.65 20.77 -5.85
C ALA A 159 -8.05 21.18 -5.32
N ASN A 160 -8.85 20.24 -4.78
CA ASN A 160 -10.15 20.55 -4.20
C ASN A 160 -10.03 21.45 -2.94
N PHE A 161 -8.92 21.41 -2.23
CA PHE A 161 -8.78 22.10 -0.95
C PHE A 161 -7.44 22.81 -0.74
N CYS A 162 -6.39 22.43 -1.47
CA CYS A 162 -5.13 23.17 -1.48
C CYS A 162 -5.26 24.49 -2.25
N GLU A 163 -4.42 25.46 -1.93
CA GLU A 163 -4.30 26.71 -2.67
C GLU A 163 -3.63 26.48 -4.03
N ARG A 164 -2.55 25.66 -4.02
CA ARG A 164 -1.76 25.35 -5.20
C ARG A 164 -1.26 23.90 -5.14
N VAL A 165 -1.22 23.25 -6.31
CA VAL A 165 -0.64 21.92 -6.49
C VAL A 165 0.39 21.99 -7.61
N ASN A 166 1.64 21.70 -7.30
CA ASN A 166 2.69 21.54 -8.30
C ASN A 166 2.71 20.05 -8.71
N LEU A 167 2.54 19.73 -9.98
CA LEU A 167 2.65 18.37 -10.49
C LEU A 167 3.96 18.21 -11.26
N VAL A 168 4.88 17.43 -10.71
CA VAL A 168 6.23 17.21 -11.26
C VAL A 168 6.29 15.88 -11.97
N HIS A 169 6.66 15.89 -13.24
CA HIS A 169 6.82 14.68 -14.04
C HIS A 169 8.11 14.69 -14.87
N ARG A 170 8.84 13.56 -14.86
CA ARG A 170 10.14 13.41 -15.54
C ARG A 170 10.08 13.37 -17.07
N ARG A 171 8.89 13.22 -17.66
CA ARG A 171 8.68 13.18 -19.12
C ARG A 171 7.81 14.35 -19.55
N ASN A 172 7.77 14.61 -20.85
CA ASN A 172 6.87 15.61 -21.41
C ASN A 172 5.41 15.15 -21.36
N GLU A 173 5.14 13.86 -21.52
CA GLU A 173 3.80 13.29 -21.59
C GLU A 173 3.49 12.43 -20.36
N PHE A 174 2.29 12.61 -19.82
CA PHE A 174 1.74 11.77 -18.76
C PHE A 174 1.33 10.39 -19.29
N ARG A 175 1.39 9.37 -18.43
CA ARG A 175 1.02 7.99 -18.76
C ARG A 175 -0.36 7.60 -18.24
N GLY A 176 -1.08 8.53 -17.63
CA GLY A 176 -2.43 8.29 -17.14
C GLY A 176 -3.47 8.43 -18.25
N ASP A 177 -4.73 8.19 -17.89
CA ASP A 177 -5.87 8.25 -18.79
C ASP A 177 -6.03 9.64 -19.39
N ALA A 178 -6.28 9.72 -20.70
CA ALA A 178 -6.36 10.99 -21.44
C ALA A 178 -7.38 11.96 -20.83
N THR A 179 -8.53 11.46 -20.39
CA THR A 179 -9.58 12.28 -19.74
C THR A 179 -9.12 12.88 -18.41
N THR A 180 -8.33 12.14 -17.64
CA THR A 180 -7.76 12.63 -16.37
C THR A 180 -6.67 13.66 -16.64
N VAL A 181 -5.82 13.43 -17.64
CA VAL A 181 -4.80 14.39 -18.09
C VAL A 181 -5.44 15.73 -18.51
N GLU A 182 -6.54 15.69 -19.28
CA GLU A 182 -7.25 16.90 -19.68
C GLU A 182 -7.82 17.67 -18.46
N LYS A 183 -8.42 16.99 -17.49
CA LYS A 183 -8.89 17.60 -16.25
C LYS A 183 -7.77 18.27 -15.47
N VAL A 184 -6.62 17.61 -15.37
CA VAL A 184 -5.42 18.16 -14.70
C VAL A 184 -4.94 19.41 -15.41
N LYS A 185 -4.83 19.39 -16.74
CA LYS A 185 -4.40 20.55 -17.54
C LYS A 185 -5.37 21.74 -17.49
N ALA A 186 -6.66 21.46 -17.32
CA ALA A 186 -7.70 22.50 -17.24
C ALA A 186 -7.85 23.09 -15.83
N ASN A 187 -7.21 22.52 -14.82
CA ASN A 187 -7.36 22.99 -13.44
C ASN A 187 -6.36 24.11 -13.13
N GLU A 188 -6.85 25.32 -12.89
CA GLU A 188 -6.03 26.53 -12.65
C GLU A 188 -5.13 26.43 -11.40
N LYS A 189 -5.48 25.58 -10.43
CA LYS A 189 -4.66 25.37 -9.23
C LYS A 189 -3.49 24.40 -9.46
N ILE A 190 -3.51 23.63 -10.56
CA ILE A 190 -2.46 22.63 -10.85
C ILE A 190 -1.44 23.23 -11.80
N HIS A 191 -0.21 23.37 -11.32
CA HIS A 191 0.92 23.85 -12.09
C HIS A 191 1.81 22.69 -12.54
N LEU A 192 2.01 22.55 -13.85
CA LEU A 192 2.73 21.41 -14.43
C LEU A 192 4.23 21.71 -14.58
N TYR A 193 5.05 20.82 -14.08
CA TYR A 193 6.50 20.81 -14.21
C TYR A 193 6.91 19.51 -14.93
N THR A 194 6.73 19.49 -16.24
CA THR A 194 7.14 18.36 -17.08
C THR A 194 8.63 18.42 -17.41
N GLU A 195 9.20 17.27 -17.84
CA GLU A 195 10.64 17.11 -18.08
C GLU A 195 11.49 17.50 -16.83
N CYS A 196 10.91 17.38 -15.63
CA CYS A 196 11.57 17.74 -14.38
C CYS A 196 11.66 16.54 -13.45
N ILE A 197 12.81 16.39 -12.81
CA ILE A 197 13.04 15.42 -11.74
C ILE A 197 13.35 16.15 -10.45
N PRO A 198 12.85 15.64 -9.29
CA PRO A 198 13.30 16.14 -8.01
C PRO A 198 14.75 15.71 -7.76
N THR A 199 15.53 16.60 -7.14
CA THR A 199 16.94 16.36 -6.80
C THR A 199 17.22 16.44 -5.32
N GLU A 200 16.41 17.21 -4.57
CA GLU A 200 16.61 17.42 -3.14
C GLU A 200 15.31 17.86 -2.47
N PHE A 201 15.12 17.45 -1.20
CA PHE A 201 14.17 18.02 -0.27
C PHE A 201 14.87 19.00 0.67
N VAL A 202 14.35 20.21 0.78
CA VAL A 202 14.88 21.24 1.66
C VAL A 202 13.98 21.41 2.87
N GLY A 203 14.56 21.25 4.07
CA GLY A 203 13.88 21.36 5.36
C GLY A 203 14.57 20.51 6.42
N GLU A 204 14.51 20.94 7.67
CA GLU A 204 15.08 20.21 8.82
C GLU A 204 13.99 19.45 9.58
N ASP A 205 13.03 20.18 10.17
CA ASP A 205 11.92 19.61 10.95
C ASP A 205 10.69 19.29 10.10
N ALA A 206 10.53 19.99 9.00
CA ALA A 206 9.48 19.79 8.00
C ALA A 206 9.97 20.24 6.63
N ILE A 207 9.32 19.73 5.57
CA ILE A 207 9.59 20.19 4.20
C ILE A 207 9.27 21.67 4.07
N LYS A 208 10.09 22.42 3.33
CA LYS A 208 9.88 23.83 2.98
C LYS A 208 9.95 24.06 1.49
N GLU A 209 10.85 23.34 0.81
CA GLU A 209 11.09 23.49 -0.61
C GLU A 209 11.49 22.16 -1.22
N ILE A 210 11.32 22.06 -2.52
CA ILE A 210 11.82 20.97 -3.34
C ILE A 210 12.66 21.52 -4.48
N CYS A 211 13.87 20.99 -4.64
CA CYS A 211 14.72 21.29 -5.78
C CYS A 211 14.39 20.36 -6.93
N LEU A 212 14.25 20.94 -8.12
CA LEU A 212 14.00 20.24 -9.37
C LEU A 212 15.10 20.51 -10.36
N GLN A 213 15.36 19.56 -11.25
CA GLN A 213 16.20 19.74 -12.41
C GLN A 213 15.41 19.40 -13.67
N ASN A 214 15.43 20.30 -14.66
CA ASN A 214 14.89 19.99 -15.99
C ASN A 214 15.83 18.99 -16.69
N THR A 215 15.28 17.87 -17.15
CA THR A 215 16.06 16.77 -17.74
C THR A 215 16.65 17.10 -19.12
N ARG A 216 16.07 18.10 -19.82
CA ARG A 216 16.50 18.53 -21.14
C ARG A 216 17.46 19.72 -21.09
N THR A 217 17.09 20.79 -20.36
CA THR A 217 17.88 22.03 -20.29
C THR A 217 18.94 22.01 -19.20
N GLN A 218 18.85 21.07 -18.24
CA GLN A 218 19.67 20.96 -17.04
C GLN A 218 19.53 22.16 -16.06
N GLU A 219 18.58 23.04 -16.32
CA GLU A 219 18.25 24.15 -15.42
C GLU A 219 17.67 23.63 -14.11
N THR A 220 18.05 24.28 -13.03
CA THR A 220 17.55 23.99 -11.68
C THR A 220 16.45 24.97 -11.29
N LEU A 221 15.43 24.48 -10.59
CA LEU A 221 14.33 25.25 -10.08
C LEU A 221 14.07 24.86 -8.63
N VAL A 222 13.84 25.84 -7.77
CA VAL A 222 13.41 25.61 -6.38
C VAL A 222 11.93 26.01 -6.24
N LEU A 223 11.12 25.09 -5.75
CA LEU A 223 9.69 25.31 -5.52
C LEU A 223 9.41 25.29 -4.02
N PRO A 224 8.89 26.38 -3.45
CA PRO A 224 8.31 26.37 -2.12
C PRO A 224 7.14 25.38 -2.06
N THR A 225 7.08 24.58 -1.01
CA THR A 225 6.01 23.60 -0.80
C THR A 225 5.85 23.28 0.68
N ASP A 226 4.60 23.17 1.13
CA ASP A 226 4.26 22.75 2.50
C ASP A 226 4.17 21.23 2.62
N GLY A 227 3.97 20.53 1.49
CA GLY A 227 3.86 19.09 1.44
C GLY A 227 4.23 18.49 0.09
N VAL A 228 4.90 17.35 0.10
CA VAL A 228 5.30 16.59 -1.08
C VAL A 228 4.64 15.21 -1.03
N PHE A 229 3.90 14.87 -2.10
CA PHE A 229 3.25 13.58 -2.28
C PHE A 229 3.97 12.77 -3.36
N ILE A 230 4.60 11.67 -2.96
CA ILE A 230 5.40 10.82 -3.86
C ILE A 230 4.50 9.73 -4.45
N ALA A 231 4.09 9.90 -5.71
CA ALA A 231 3.20 9.02 -6.45
C ALA A 231 3.91 8.35 -7.65
N ILE A 232 5.07 7.73 -7.41
CA ILE A 232 5.89 7.05 -8.43
C ILE A 232 5.68 5.54 -8.48
N GLY A 233 4.64 5.05 -7.80
CA GLY A 233 4.21 3.67 -7.77
C GLY A 233 4.56 2.92 -6.49
N TYR A 234 4.09 1.69 -6.42
CA TYR A 234 4.31 0.77 -5.31
C TYR A 234 5.12 -0.43 -5.77
N GLN A 235 5.75 -1.09 -4.81
CA GLN A 235 6.46 -2.35 -5.01
C GLN A 235 5.81 -3.42 -4.11
N PRO A 236 5.04 -4.36 -4.68
CA PRO A 236 4.45 -5.45 -3.92
C PRO A 236 5.52 -6.35 -3.28
N ASN A 237 5.23 -6.81 -2.07
CA ASN A 237 6.14 -7.69 -1.31
C ASN A 237 5.93 -9.15 -1.71
N VAL A 238 6.54 -9.55 -2.83
CA VAL A 238 6.31 -10.86 -3.50
C VAL A 238 7.60 -11.64 -3.77
N SER A 239 8.74 -11.23 -3.23
CA SER A 239 10.06 -11.82 -3.53
C SER A 239 10.22 -13.29 -3.10
N PHE A 240 9.44 -13.72 -2.11
CA PHE A 240 9.44 -15.10 -1.58
C PHE A 240 8.52 -16.05 -2.37
N LEU A 241 7.73 -15.54 -3.30
CA LEU A 241 6.79 -16.33 -4.09
C LEU A 241 7.50 -17.02 -5.26
N PRO A 242 7.13 -18.28 -5.57
CA PRO A 242 7.67 -18.99 -6.71
C PRO A 242 7.21 -18.35 -8.03
N GLU A 243 7.85 -18.77 -9.12
CA GLU A 243 7.35 -18.54 -10.46
C GLU A 243 6.00 -19.24 -10.68
N GLY A 244 5.19 -18.69 -11.62
CA GLY A 244 3.90 -19.29 -11.97
C GLY A 244 2.69 -18.61 -11.33
N ILE A 245 2.84 -17.76 -10.32
CA ILE A 245 1.77 -16.85 -9.87
C ILE A 245 1.63 -15.72 -10.88
N LEU A 246 0.43 -15.51 -11.42
CA LEU A 246 0.16 -14.42 -12.35
C LEU A 246 0.28 -13.07 -11.67
N LYS A 247 1.10 -12.19 -12.26
CA LYS A 247 1.36 -10.83 -11.80
C LYS A 247 1.14 -9.83 -12.92
N SER A 248 0.79 -8.61 -12.55
CA SER A 248 0.74 -7.47 -13.47
C SER A 248 2.16 -7.02 -13.88
N GLU A 249 2.24 -6.08 -14.83
CA GLU A 249 3.51 -5.43 -15.23
C GLU A 249 4.22 -4.73 -14.05
N THR A 250 3.46 -4.38 -13.01
CA THR A 250 3.95 -3.75 -11.77
C THR A 250 4.18 -4.74 -10.63
N ASN A 251 4.16 -6.04 -10.92
CA ASN A 251 4.34 -7.17 -9.99
C ASN A 251 3.22 -7.35 -8.95
N GLU A 252 2.06 -6.75 -9.12
CA GLU A 252 0.89 -7.00 -8.27
C GLU A 252 0.29 -8.37 -8.61
N ILE A 253 -0.13 -9.12 -7.60
CA ILE A 253 -0.77 -10.43 -7.83
C ILE A 253 -2.14 -10.22 -8.49
N ILE A 254 -2.40 -10.93 -9.57
CA ILE A 254 -3.70 -10.93 -10.23
C ILE A 254 -4.59 -11.96 -9.56
N THR A 255 -5.80 -11.54 -9.18
CA THR A 255 -6.80 -12.41 -8.55
C THR A 255 -8.12 -12.34 -9.31
N ASP A 256 -8.92 -13.37 -9.15
CA ASP A 256 -10.32 -13.36 -9.57
C ASP A 256 -11.22 -12.57 -8.58
N LYS A 257 -12.54 -12.64 -8.80
CA LYS A 257 -13.53 -11.98 -7.93
C LYS A 257 -13.61 -12.58 -6.51
N ASP A 258 -13.18 -13.81 -6.34
CA ASP A 258 -13.14 -14.52 -5.06
C ASP A 258 -11.74 -14.39 -4.36
N LEU A 259 -10.91 -13.46 -4.85
CA LEU A 259 -9.56 -13.18 -4.36
C LEU A 259 -8.58 -14.34 -4.52
N MET A 260 -8.92 -15.36 -5.31
CA MET A 260 -8.06 -16.48 -5.62
C MET A 260 -7.11 -16.13 -6.75
N THR A 261 -5.87 -16.58 -6.64
CA THR A 261 -4.88 -16.49 -7.72
C THR A 261 -5.17 -17.52 -8.81
N ASN A 262 -4.29 -17.64 -9.78
CA ASN A 262 -4.35 -18.75 -10.75
C ASN A 262 -3.99 -20.14 -10.17
N LEU A 263 -3.57 -20.20 -8.91
CA LEU A 263 -3.22 -21.43 -8.21
C LEU A 263 -4.32 -21.77 -7.20
N ASP A 264 -4.77 -23.02 -7.20
CA ASP A 264 -5.81 -23.51 -6.30
C ASP A 264 -5.41 -23.44 -4.83
N GLY A 265 -6.30 -22.95 -3.96
CA GLY A 265 -6.03 -22.77 -2.53
C GLY A 265 -5.03 -21.62 -2.22
N VAL A 266 -4.69 -20.80 -3.20
CA VAL A 266 -3.78 -19.65 -3.03
C VAL A 266 -4.54 -18.35 -3.33
N TYR A 267 -4.60 -17.49 -2.32
CA TYR A 267 -5.34 -16.22 -2.35
C TYR A 267 -4.40 -15.03 -2.13
N ALA A 268 -4.78 -13.86 -2.62
CA ALA A 268 -4.06 -12.62 -2.33
C ALA A 268 -5.04 -11.50 -1.95
N ILE A 269 -4.71 -10.75 -0.90
CA ILE A 269 -5.57 -9.72 -0.31
C ILE A 269 -4.77 -8.46 0.06
N GLY A 270 -5.46 -7.33 0.13
CA GLY A 270 -4.83 -6.05 0.42
C GLY A 270 -3.98 -5.54 -0.73
N ASP A 271 -2.96 -4.76 -0.40
CA ASP A 271 -2.21 -3.96 -1.39
C ASP A 271 -1.22 -4.77 -2.22
N VAL A 272 -1.00 -6.03 -1.90
CA VAL A 272 -0.14 -6.94 -2.69
C VAL A 272 -0.77 -7.35 -4.02
N ARG A 273 -2.12 -7.30 -4.11
CA ARG A 273 -2.87 -7.64 -5.32
C ARG A 273 -3.18 -6.41 -6.18
N ARG A 274 -3.51 -6.64 -7.44
CA ARG A 274 -3.98 -5.59 -8.34
C ARG A 274 -5.35 -5.08 -7.88
N LYS A 275 -5.43 -3.80 -7.52
CA LYS A 275 -6.65 -3.09 -7.12
C LYS A 275 -6.49 -1.59 -7.34
N GLU A 276 -7.60 -0.89 -7.49
CA GLU A 276 -7.63 0.55 -7.72
C GLU A 276 -7.37 1.33 -6.42
N LEU A 277 -8.11 0.99 -5.36
CA LEU A 277 -8.07 1.74 -4.10
C LEU A 277 -7.31 0.96 -3.00
N ARG A 278 -6.21 1.55 -2.53
CA ARG A 278 -5.38 1.04 -1.43
C ARG A 278 -5.67 1.84 -0.17
N GLN A 279 -6.54 1.31 0.69
CA GLN A 279 -6.93 1.90 1.96
C GLN A 279 -7.07 0.81 3.04
N ILE A 280 -6.98 1.20 4.32
CA ILE A 280 -7.17 0.28 5.45
C ILE A 280 -8.53 -0.42 5.33
N VAL A 281 -9.59 0.32 5.05
CA VAL A 281 -10.96 -0.22 4.94
C VAL A 281 -11.10 -1.22 3.80
N THR A 282 -10.50 -0.97 2.62
CA THR A 282 -10.55 -1.90 1.49
C THR A 282 -9.67 -3.13 1.70
N ALA A 283 -8.59 -3.00 2.45
CA ALA A 283 -7.78 -4.13 2.89
C ALA A 283 -8.54 -5.02 3.88
N CYS A 284 -9.29 -4.43 4.81
CA CYS A 284 -10.18 -5.16 5.72
C CYS A 284 -11.32 -5.88 4.96
N SER A 285 -11.92 -5.22 3.95
CA SER A 285 -12.94 -5.85 3.09
C SER A 285 -12.39 -7.11 2.43
N ASP A 286 -11.24 -7.02 1.78
CA ASP A 286 -10.58 -8.19 1.18
C ASP A 286 -10.39 -9.33 2.20
N GLY A 287 -9.98 -8.99 3.44
CA GLY A 287 -9.78 -9.96 4.52
C GLY A 287 -11.04 -10.71 4.92
N ALA A 288 -12.19 -10.03 4.95
CA ALA A 288 -13.49 -10.65 5.23
C ALA A 288 -13.98 -11.50 4.04
N GLU A 289 -13.85 -10.98 2.83
CA GLU A 289 -14.32 -11.61 1.60
C GLU A 289 -13.57 -12.91 1.30
N VAL A 290 -12.26 -12.97 1.49
CA VAL A 290 -11.45 -14.17 1.22
C VAL A 290 -11.88 -15.35 2.08
N ILE A 291 -12.20 -15.12 3.35
CA ILE A 291 -12.67 -16.20 4.23
C ILE A 291 -14.05 -16.71 3.80
N SER A 292 -14.95 -15.80 3.37
CA SER A 292 -16.23 -16.20 2.79
C SER A 292 -16.04 -17.02 1.52
N ALA A 293 -15.10 -16.67 0.65
CA ALA A 293 -14.76 -17.41 -0.55
C ALA A 293 -14.22 -18.81 -0.25
N ILE A 294 -13.27 -18.92 0.67
CA ILE A 294 -12.71 -20.21 1.10
C ILE A 294 -13.79 -21.14 1.65
N ARG A 295 -14.69 -20.61 2.50
CA ARG A 295 -15.79 -21.40 3.07
C ARG A 295 -16.76 -21.88 2.01
N ARG A 296 -17.16 -21.03 1.06
CA ARG A 296 -18.04 -21.44 -0.05
C ARG A 296 -17.43 -22.58 -0.87
N LYS A 297 -16.12 -22.52 -1.12
CA LYS A 297 -15.40 -23.55 -1.87
C LYS A 297 -15.29 -24.87 -1.11
N ALA A 298 -15.12 -24.81 0.22
CA ALA A 298 -15.05 -26.00 1.07
C ALA A 298 -16.41 -26.60 1.44
N ASN A 299 -17.53 -25.99 1.01
CA ASN A 299 -18.91 -26.36 1.39
C ASN A 299 -19.14 -26.38 2.93
N VAL A 300 -18.51 -25.45 3.65
CA VAL A 300 -18.56 -25.30 5.11
C VAL A 300 -19.11 -23.92 5.51
#